data_ab89917ae243d5f3487365a01253c7c9
#
_entry.id   ab89917ae243d5f3487365a01253c7c9
#
_cell.length_a   1.000
_cell.length_b   1.000
_cell.length_c   1.000
_cell.angle_alpha   90.00
_cell.angle_beta   90.00
_cell.angle_gamma   90.00
#
_symmetry.space_group_name_H-M   'P 1'
#
loop_
_entity.id
_entity.type
_entity.pdbx_description
1 polymer ?
#
loop_
_entity_poly.entity_id
_entity_poly.type
_entity_poly.pdbx_seq_one_letter_code
_entity_poly.pdbx_strand_id
1 'polypeptide(L)'
;NYEELNSYIKKVKNNKPHFSKNNFNKCLKLCGIIDSNKEENYPTLAGTLIFSDYPQSFYPQLFVACVVVPGTKLGDTGTMGERFIDNKRIEGTIEEMLNGTMNFLRRNMKNSIIIDEDGKRTNRTEYPLEALREAVANALIHRDYSTQTENAYISVNIVL
;
A
#
# COMPACT_ATOMS: atom_id res chain seq x y z
N ASN A 1 7.57 -14.26 4.60
CA ASN A 1 7.83 -14.02 6.04
C ASN A 1 7.08 -15.03 6.90
N TYR A 2 7.81 -16.05 7.38
CA TYR A 2 7.19 -17.18 8.12
C TYR A 2 6.67 -16.76 9.51
N GLU A 3 7.32 -15.82 10.16
CA GLU A 3 6.93 -15.35 11.50
C GLU A 3 5.60 -14.58 11.47
N GLU A 4 5.45 -13.69 10.52
CA GLU A 4 4.19 -12.94 10.33
C GLU A 4 3.04 -13.88 9.96
N LEU A 5 3.30 -14.83 9.07
CA LEU A 5 2.34 -15.83 8.66
C LEU A 5 1.85 -16.67 9.85
N ASN A 6 2.76 -17.13 10.70
CA ASN A 6 2.43 -17.85 11.93
C ASN A 6 1.61 -16.99 12.91
N SER A 7 2.04 -15.74 13.11
CA SER A 7 1.33 -14.78 13.97
C SER A 7 -0.10 -14.55 13.47
N TYR A 8 -0.26 -14.36 12.17
CA TYR A 8 -1.57 -14.19 11.54
C TYR A 8 -2.47 -15.42 11.75
N ILE A 9 -1.99 -16.62 11.44
CA ILE A 9 -2.77 -17.87 11.62
C ILE A 9 -3.14 -18.09 13.08
N LYS A 10 -2.25 -17.77 14.02
CA LYS A 10 -2.54 -17.85 15.46
C LYS A 10 -3.69 -16.89 15.84
N LYS A 11 -3.69 -15.66 15.34
CA LYS A 11 -4.78 -14.69 15.54
C LYS A 11 -6.10 -15.20 14.94
N VAL A 12 -6.05 -15.76 13.73
CA VAL A 12 -7.24 -16.31 13.06
C VAL A 12 -7.83 -17.47 13.88
N LYS A 13 -6.99 -18.38 14.35
CA LYS A 13 -7.44 -19.51 15.19
C LYS A 13 -8.08 -19.08 16.51
N ASN A 14 -7.53 -18.03 17.13
CA ASN A 14 -8.07 -17.49 18.38
C ASN A 14 -9.43 -16.79 18.17
N ASN A 15 -9.60 -16.10 17.06
CA ASN A 15 -10.80 -15.31 16.80
C ASN A 15 -11.92 -16.07 16.08
N LYS A 16 -11.59 -17.21 15.46
CA LYS A 16 -12.54 -18.01 14.67
C LYS A 16 -12.53 -19.47 15.12
N PRO A 17 -13.50 -19.94 15.94
CA PRO A 17 -13.52 -21.30 16.48
C PRO A 17 -13.43 -22.41 15.42
N HIS A 18 -13.99 -22.17 14.23
CA HIS A 18 -13.94 -23.13 13.12
C HIS A 18 -12.52 -23.38 12.58
N PHE A 19 -11.58 -22.45 12.81
CA PHE A 19 -10.18 -22.61 12.40
C PHE A 19 -9.33 -23.36 13.44
N SER A 20 -9.73 -23.36 14.73
CA SER A 20 -8.93 -23.91 15.82
C SER A 20 -8.56 -25.40 15.63
N LYS A 21 -9.47 -26.18 15.06
CA LYS A 21 -9.32 -27.63 14.83
C LYS A 21 -8.52 -27.98 13.56
N ASN A 22 -8.23 -27.00 12.70
CA ASN A 22 -7.54 -27.23 11.44
C ASN A 22 -6.02 -27.17 11.61
N ASN A 23 -5.29 -27.99 10.85
CA ASN A 23 -3.84 -27.88 10.76
C ASN A 23 -3.44 -26.57 10.05
N PHE A 24 -2.15 -26.23 10.11
CA PHE A 24 -1.62 -24.99 9.57
C PHE A 24 -1.92 -24.81 8.07
N ASN A 25 -1.58 -25.81 7.25
CA ASN A 25 -1.79 -25.76 5.80
C ASN A 25 -3.27 -25.59 5.42
N LYS A 26 -4.18 -26.26 6.14
CA LYS A 26 -5.60 -26.08 5.91
C LYS A 26 -6.08 -24.67 6.28
N CYS A 27 -5.53 -24.07 7.33
CA CYS A 27 -5.81 -22.68 7.65
C CYS A 27 -5.33 -21.74 6.56
N LEU A 28 -4.13 -21.93 6.00
CA LEU A 28 -3.61 -21.13 4.89
C LEU A 28 -4.51 -21.21 3.67
N LYS A 29 -4.99 -22.40 3.31
CA LYS A 29 -5.95 -22.58 2.20
C LYS A 29 -7.28 -21.88 2.46
N LEU A 30 -7.84 -22.03 3.65
CA LEU A 30 -9.10 -21.40 4.03
C LEU A 30 -9.00 -19.87 4.10
N CYS A 31 -7.80 -19.32 4.34
CA CYS A 31 -7.52 -17.90 4.30
C CYS A 31 -7.19 -17.41 2.88
N GLY A 32 -7.12 -18.28 1.87
CA GLY A 32 -6.74 -17.91 0.51
C GLY A 32 -5.28 -17.47 0.37
N ILE A 33 -4.41 -17.85 1.30
CA ILE A 33 -2.98 -17.51 1.30
C ILE A 33 -2.21 -18.44 0.35
N ILE A 34 -2.59 -19.71 0.35
CA ILE A 34 -2.08 -20.72 -0.58
C ILE A 34 -3.23 -21.40 -1.31
N ASP A 35 -2.95 -21.90 -2.46
CA ASP A 35 -3.80 -22.81 -3.20
C ASP A 35 -3.05 -24.11 -3.50
N SER A 36 -3.72 -25.13 -4.03
CA SER A 36 -3.11 -26.41 -4.36
C SER A 36 -3.56 -26.90 -5.72
N ASN A 37 -2.60 -27.37 -6.51
CA ASN A 37 -2.85 -28.09 -7.74
C ASN A 37 -2.30 -29.52 -7.57
N LYS A 38 -3.21 -30.50 -7.59
CA LYS A 38 -2.98 -31.94 -7.48
C LYS A 38 -2.07 -32.41 -6.33
N GLU A 39 -0.82 -31.98 -6.24
CA GLU A 39 0.14 -32.46 -5.21
C GLU A 39 0.96 -31.33 -4.55
N GLU A 40 0.99 -30.12 -5.11
CA GLU A 40 1.81 -29.02 -4.61
C GLU A 40 0.97 -27.84 -4.12
N ASN A 41 1.42 -27.26 -3.01
CA ASN A 41 0.87 -26.01 -2.50
C ASN A 41 1.70 -24.85 -3.08
N TYR A 42 1.04 -23.84 -3.59
CA TYR A 42 1.66 -22.62 -4.09
C TYR A 42 1.00 -21.38 -3.47
N PRO A 43 1.75 -20.29 -3.27
CA PRO A 43 1.18 -19.05 -2.75
C PRO A 43 0.22 -18.45 -3.77
N THR A 44 -0.90 -17.92 -3.28
CA THR A 44 -1.78 -17.08 -4.11
C THR A 44 -1.15 -15.69 -4.30
N LEU A 45 -1.69 -14.90 -5.23
CA LEU A 45 -1.28 -13.50 -5.37
C LEU A 45 -1.47 -12.73 -4.06
N ALA A 46 -2.61 -12.91 -3.38
CA ALA A 46 -2.86 -12.29 -2.09
C ALA A 46 -1.86 -12.74 -1.02
N GLY A 47 -1.56 -14.06 -0.96
CA GLY A 47 -0.54 -14.60 -0.06
C GLY A 47 0.84 -14.00 -0.32
N THR A 48 1.22 -13.84 -1.59
CA THR A 48 2.49 -13.23 -1.98
C THR A 48 2.54 -11.75 -1.60
N LEU A 49 1.50 -10.98 -1.93
CA LEU A 49 1.46 -9.53 -1.67
C LEU A 49 1.39 -9.17 -0.18
N ILE A 50 0.98 -10.09 0.68
CA ILE A 50 0.87 -9.81 2.13
C ILE A 50 2.05 -10.40 2.92
N PHE A 51 2.56 -11.58 2.53
CA PHE A 51 3.51 -12.34 3.36
C PHE A 51 4.86 -12.60 2.70
N SER A 52 5.08 -12.24 1.44
CA SER A 52 6.40 -12.36 0.82
C SER A 52 7.35 -11.28 1.33
N ASP A 53 8.64 -11.58 1.39
CA ASP A 53 9.66 -10.59 1.74
C ASP A 53 9.83 -9.53 0.63
N TYR A 54 9.62 -9.91 -0.64
CA TYR A 54 9.67 -8.99 -1.78
C TYR A 54 8.75 -9.45 -2.91
N PRO A 55 7.47 -9.06 -2.88
CA PRO A 55 6.48 -9.45 -3.88
C PRO A 55 6.84 -9.07 -5.32
N GLN A 56 7.55 -7.95 -5.51
CA GLN A 56 7.92 -7.43 -6.82
C GLN A 56 8.95 -8.28 -7.57
N SER A 57 9.61 -9.22 -6.89
CA SER A 57 10.42 -10.25 -7.57
C SER A 57 9.59 -11.16 -8.47
N PHE A 58 8.33 -11.37 -8.13
CA PHE A 58 7.37 -12.17 -8.89
C PHE A 58 6.46 -11.31 -9.75
N TYR A 59 6.12 -10.12 -9.26
CA TYR A 59 5.17 -9.19 -9.87
C TYR A 59 5.75 -7.77 -9.95
N PRO A 60 6.74 -7.51 -10.82
CA PRO A 60 7.48 -6.25 -10.86
C PRO A 60 6.61 -5.01 -11.16
N GLN A 61 5.42 -5.20 -11.74
CA GLN A 61 4.46 -4.13 -12.03
C GLN A 61 3.60 -3.74 -10.82
N LEU A 62 3.61 -4.52 -9.73
CA LEU A 62 2.75 -4.28 -8.58
C LEU A 62 3.41 -3.34 -7.56
N PHE A 63 3.59 -2.07 -7.93
CA PHE A 63 4.15 -1.00 -7.10
C PHE A 63 3.23 0.21 -7.08
N VAL A 64 3.56 1.20 -6.25
CA VAL A 64 2.94 2.53 -6.23
C VAL A 64 3.95 3.54 -6.75
N ALA A 65 3.59 4.30 -7.78
CA ALA A 65 4.36 5.44 -8.26
C ALA A 65 3.83 6.72 -7.62
N CYS A 66 4.67 7.41 -6.86
CA CYS A 66 4.35 8.69 -6.26
C CYS A 66 5.13 9.79 -6.94
N VAL A 67 4.47 10.88 -7.33
CA VAL A 67 5.09 12.04 -7.97
C VAL A 67 4.55 13.35 -7.41
N VAL A 68 5.40 14.36 -7.34
CA VAL A 68 5.02 15.75 -7.07
C VAL A 68 5.32 16.54 -8.33
N VAL A 69 4.28 17.14 -8.92
CA VAL A 69 4.41 17.95 -10.14
C VAL A 69 4.51 19.44 -9.80
N PRO A 70 5.30 20.22 -10.58
CA PRO A 70 5.58 21.63 -10.29
C PRO A 70 4.46 22.59 -10.74
N GLY A 71 3.28 22.11 -11.04
CA GLY A 71 2.20 22.94 -11.56
C GLY A 71 0.84 22.46 -11.10
N THR A 72 -0.20 22.88 -11.81
CA THR A 72 -1.59 22.56 -11.49
C THR A 72 -2.14 21.35 -12.26
N LYS A 73 -1.37 20.81 -13.19
CA LYS A 73 -1.77 19.67 -14.04
C LYS A 73 -0.62 18.72 -14.26
N LEU A 74 -0.95 17.43 -14.43
CA LEU A 74 -0.01 16.44 -14.90
C LEU A 74 0.56 16.86 -16.28
N GLY A 75 1.90 16.88 -16.37
CA GLY A 75 2.62 17.31 -17.57
C GLY A 75 3.10 18.75 -17.55
N ASP A 76 2.69 19.55 -16.56
CA ASP A 76 3.29 20.86 -16.34
C ASP A 76 4.78 20.69 -16.02
N THR A 77 5.58 21.68 -16.47
CA THR A 77 7.03 21.76 -16.19
C THR A 77 7.31 22.97 -15.32
N GLY A 78 8.27 22.84 -14.42
CA GLY A 78 8.73 23.96 -13.62
C GLY A 78 9.57 24.94 -14.42
N THR A 79 10.03 25.98 -13.75
CA THR A 79 10.77 27.11 -14.37
C THR A 79 12.11 26.70 -14.97
N MET A 80 12.71 25.61 -14.53
CA MET A 80 13.94 25.05 -15.07
C MET A 80 13.71 23.82 -15.97
N GLY A 81 12.44 23.55 -16.34
CA GLY A 81 12.06 22.45 -17.20
C GLY A 81 11.90 21.10 -16.48
N GLU A 82 11.94 21.09 -15.16
CA GLU A 82 11.72 19.90 -14.35
C GLU A 82 10.26 19.41 -14.48
N ARG A 83 10.08 18.10 -14.66
CA ARG A 83 8.76 17.47 -14.74
C ARG A 83 8.21 17.05 -13.39
N PHE A 84 9.11 16.76 -12.45
CA PHE A 84 8.76 16.34 -11.11
C PHE A 84 9.63 17.05 -10.08
N ILE A 85 9.04 17.53 -9.01
CA ILE A 85 9.76 18.08 -7.84
C ILE A 85 10.27 16.93 -6.97
N ASP A 86 9.46 15.89 -6.82
CA ASP A 86 9.82 14.65 -6.13
C ASP A 86 9.16 13.48 -6.84
N ASN A 87 9.83 12.34 -6.86
CA ASN A 87 9.26 11.10 -7.35
C ASN A 87 9.78 9.92 -6.53
N LYS A 88 8.95 8.91 -6.36
CA LYS A 88 9.33 7.68 -5.68
C LYS A 88 8.50 6.50 -6.18
N ARG A 89 9.20 5.41 -6.49
CA ARG A 89 8.61 4.09 -6.66
C ARG A 89 8.60 3.41 -5.28
N ILE A 90 7.43 2.94 -4.86
CA ILE A 90 7.21 2.31 -3.57
C ILE A 90 6.81 0.87 -3.81
N GLU A 91 7.60 -0.03 -3.30
CA GLU A 91 7.51 -1.49 -3.43
C GLU A 91 7.37 -2.13 -2.04
N GLY A 92 7.24 -3.45 -2.01
CA GLY A 92 7.06 -4.25 -0.82
C GLY A 92 5.67 -4.89 -0.74
N THR A 93 5.29 -5.32 0.42
CA THR A 93 3.94 -5.82 0.74
C THR A 93 2.90 -4.72 0.63
N ILE A 94 1.61 -5.09 0.65
CA ILE A 94 0.50 -4.12 0.67
C ILE A 94 0.66 -3.12 1.82
N GLU A 95 1.05 -3.60 3.01
CA GLU A 95 1.25 -2.73 4.18
C GLU A 95 2.44 -1.78 3.99
N GLU A 96 3.55 -2.28 3.47
CA GLU A 96 4.73 -1.45 3.18
C GLU A 96 4.44 -0.41 2.10
N MET A 97 3.72 -0.78 1.04
CA MET A 97 3.29 0.17 0.00
C MET A 97 2.36 1.24 0.57
N LEU A 98 1.39 0.89 1.41
CA LEU A 98 0.51 1.84 2.09
C LEU A 98 1.33 2.81 2.96
N ASN A 99 2.18 2.29 3.84
CA ASN A 99 2.95 3.09 4.77
C ASN A 99 3.98 3.96 4.04
N GLY A 100 4.65 3.43 3.02
CA GLY A 100 5.59 4.16 2.17
C GLY A 100 4.91 5.32 1.44
N THR A 101 3.71 5.10 0.89
CA THR A 101 2.91 6.13 0.22
C THR A 101 2.47 7.21 1.21
N MET A 102 2.00 6.83 2.40
CA MET A 102 1.62 7.80 3.43
C MET A 102 2.81 8.65 3.90
N ASN A 103 4.00 8.06 3.99
CA ASN A 103 5.22 8.81 4.33
C ASN A 103 5.62 9.79 3.21
N PHE A 104 5.46 9.39 1.93
CA PHE A 104 5.68 10.27 0.80
C PHE A 104 4.69 11.46 0.81
N LEU A 105 3.40 11.19 1.03
CA LEU A 105 2.36 12.21 1.13
C LEU A 105 2.65 13.20 2.26
N ARG A 106 2.94 12.72 3.49
CA ARG A 106 3.26 13.58 4.64
C ARG A 106 4.45 14.50 4.39
N ARG A 107 5.48 14.03 3.68
CA ARG A 107 6.68 14.81 3.38
C ARG A 107 6.41 15.92 2.37
N ASN A 108 5.51 15.69 1.43
CA ASN A 108 5.27 16.58 0.28
C ASN A 108 4.01 17.45 0.42
N MET A 109 3.15 17.18 1.41
CA MET A 109 1.99 18.03 1.69
C MET A 109 2.37 19.32 2.40
N LYS A 110 1.62 20.39 2.11
CA LYS A 110 1.70 21.64 2.86
C LYS A 110 1.18 21.47 4.29
N ASN A 111 1.94 21.95 5.25
CA ASN A 111 1.55 21.98 6.65
C ASN A 111 1.42 23.43 7.07
N SER A 112 0.28 23.81 7.64
CA SER A 112 0.00 25.13 8.17
C SER A 112 -0.11 25.06 9.69
N ILE A 113 0.42 26.09 10.35
CA ILE A 113 0.23 26.28 11.78
C ILE A 113 -0.86 27.32 11.95
N ILE A 114 -1.94 26.93 12.61
CA ILE A 114 -3.02 27.85 12.99
C ILE A 114 -2.89 28.11 14.48
N ILE A 115 -2.91 29.40 14.84
CA ILE A 115 -3.00 29.85 16.24
C ILE A 115 -4.43 30.38 16.38
N ASP A 116 -5.22 29.77 17.28
CA ASP A 116 -6.57 30.23 17.59
C ASP A 116 -6.57 31.50 18.47
N GLU A 117 -7.76 32.05 18.70
CA GLU A 117 -7.93 33.28 19.50
C GLU A 117 -7.44 33.11 20.95
N ASP A 118 -7.38 31.89 21.45
CA ASP A 118 -6.87 31.55 22.80
C ASP A 118 -5.35 31.29 22.80
N GLY A 119 -4.65 31.51 21.67
CA GLY A 119 -3.22 31.30 21.54
C GLY A 119 -2.80 29.83 21.39
N LYS A 120 -3.73 28.91 21.23
CA LYS A 120 -3.46 27.48 21.06
C LYS A 120 -2.99 27.18 19.64
N ARG A 121 -1.82 26.57 19.56
CA ARG A 121 -1.22 26.15 18.30
C ARG A 121 -1.81 24.83 17.81
N THR A 122 -2.36 24.83 16.61
CA THR A 122 -2.86 23.63 15.93
C THR A 122 -2.12 23.45 14.61
N ASN A 123 -1.55 22.27 14.38
CA ASN A 123 -0.96 21.91 13.10
C ASN A 123 -2.08 21.39 12.19
N ARG A 124 -2.27 22.02 11.04
CA ARG A 124 -3.24 21.61 10.04
C ARG A 124 -2.52 21.13 8.78
N THR A 125 -2.75 19.88 8.42
CA THR A 125 -2.34 19.35 7.12
C THR A 125 -3.31 19.81 6.03
N GLU A 126 -2.83 19.95 4.81
CA GLU A 126 -3.65 20.32 3.64
C GLU A 126 -4.84 19.37 3.44
N TYR A 127 -4.61 18.08 3.65
CA TYR A 127 -5.63 17.03 3.61
C TYR A 127 -5.65 16.25 4.92
N PRO A 128 -6.83 15.75 5.38
CA PRO A 128 -6.89 14.85 6.53
C PRO A 128 -6.13 13.55 6.24
N LEU A 129 -5.23 13.17 7.14
CA LEU A 129 -4.37 11.98 6.95
C LEU A 129 -5.19 10.68 6.88
N GLU A 130 -6.30 10.62 7.63
CA GLU A 130 -7.21 9.48 7.63
C GLU A 130 -7.87 9.30 6.26
N ALA A 131 -8.32 10.40 5.64
CA ALA A 131 -8.93 10.37 4.30
C ALA A 131 -7.92 9.94 3.23
N LEU A 132 -6.68 10.42 3.31
CA LEU A 132 -5.62 9.99 2.40
C LEU A 132 -5.29 8.51 2.60
N ARG A 133 -5.19 8.04 3.84
CA ARG A 133 -4.92 6.64 4.13
C ARG A 133 -6.03 5.74 3.59
N GLU A 134 -7.27 6.14 3.76
CA GLU A 134 -8.43 5.42 3.22
C GLU A 134 -8.38 5.36 1.69
N ALA A 135 -8.10 6.49 1.03
CA ALA A 135 -8.01 6.54 -0.43
C ALA A 135 -6.89 5.63 -0.96
N VAL A 136 -5.71 5.66 -0.35
CA VAL A 136 -4.58 4.80 -0.75
C VAL A 136 -4.88 3.33 -0.46
N ALA A 137 -5.46 3.01 0.70
CA ALA A 137 -5.85 1.65 1.05
C ALA A 137 -6.88 1.10 0.05
N ASN A 138 -7.90 1.91 -0.30
CA ASN A 138 -8.91 1.53 -1.28
C ASN A 138 -8.30 1.31 -2.67
N ALA A 139 -7.38 2.17 -3.10
CA ALA A 139 -6.68 1.97 -4.37
C ALA A 139 -5.86 0.67 -4.40
N LEU A 140 -5.21 0.31 -3.29
CA LEU A 140 -4.47 -0.94 -3.16
C LEU A 140 -5.39 -2.16 -3.14
N ILE A 141 -6.52 -2.11 -2.40
CA ILE A 141 -7.42 -3.26 -2.21
C ILE A 141 -8.27 -3.52 -3.47
N HIS A 142 -8.72 -2.45 -4.12
CA HIS A 142 -9.63 -2.53 -5.27
C HIS A 142 -8.92 -2.45 -6.63
N ARG A 143 -7.59 -2.49 -6.64
CA ARG A 143 -6.82 -2.57 -7.88
C ARG A 143 -7.23 -3.80 -8.69
N ASP A 144 -7.32 -3.66 -10.00
CA ASP A 144 -7.42 -4.80 -10.90
C ASP A 144 -6.08 -5.53 -10.99
N TYR A 145 -5.96 -6.64 -10.27
CA TYR A 145 -4.77 -7.48 -10.23
C TYR A 145 -4.70 -8.48 -11.40
N SER A 146 -5.73 -8.57 -12.26
CA SER A 146 -5.71 -9.42 -13.46
C SER A 146 -4.89 -8.81 -14.59
N THR A 147 -4.68 -7.49 -14.55
CA THR A 147 -3.97 -6.75 -15.60
C THR A 147 -2.47 -7.00 -15.53
N GLN A 148 -1.91 -7.64 -16.55
CA GLN A 148 -0.47 -7.96 -16.65
C GLN A 148 0.33 -6.96 -17.48
N THR A 149 -0.22 -5.77 -17.77
CA THR A 149 0.47 -4.76 -18.59
C THR A 149 1.52 -4.02 -17.76
N GLU A 150 2.61 -3.59 -18.41
CA GLU A 150 3.71 -2.82 -17.79
C GLU A 150 3.23 -1.52 -17.12
N ASN A 151 2.09 -0.99 -17.54
CA ASN A 151 1.50 0.24 -17.01
C ASN A 151 0.44 0.01 -15.90
N ALA A 152 0.34 -1.21 -15.36
CA ALA A 152 -0.64 -1.56 -14.34
C ALA A 152 -0.17 -1.20 -12.91
N TYR A 153 0.39 -0.03 -12.68
CA TYR A 153 0.77 0.46 -11.35
C TYR A 153 -0.24 1.49 -10.82
N ILE A 154 -0.28 1.65 -9.50
CA ILE A 154 -1.04 2.73 -8.86
C ILE A 154 -0.22 4.02 -8.95
N SER A 155 -0.82 5.08 -9.45
CA SER A 155 -0.20 6.41 -9.50
C SER A 155 -0.82 7.33 -8.43
N VAL A 156 0.04 7.94 -7.62
CA VAL A 156 -0.33 8.98 -6.66
C VAL A 156 0.35 10.27 -7.07
N ASN A 157 -0.44 11.26 -7.45
CA ASN A 157 0.05 12.53 -7.96
C ASN A 157 -0.31 13.66 -7.00
N ILE A 158 0.68 14.43 -6.57
CA ILE A 158 0.51 15.67 -5.79
C ILE A 158 0.73 16.83 -6.73
N VAL A 159 -0.24 17.72 -6.77
CA VAL A 159 -0.20 18.98 -7.52
C VAL A 159 -0.03 20.10 -6.48
N LEU A 160 0.94 20.98 -6.67
CA LEU A 160 1.28 22.08 -5.73
C LEU A 160 0.64 23.40 -6.12
#